data_986ff00a5548b26d6a025d34c9fafcae
#
_entry.id   986ff00a5548b26d6a025d34c9fafcae
#
_cell.length_a   1.000
_cell.length_b   1.000
_cell.length_c   1.000
_cell.angle_alpha   90.00
_cell.angle_beta   90.00
_cell.angle_gamma   90.00
#
_symmetry.space_group_name_H-M   'P 1'
#
loop_
_entity.id
_entity.type
_entity.pdbx_description
1 polymer ?
#
loop_
_entity_poly.entity_id
_entity_poly.type
_entity_poly.pdbx_seq_one_letter_code
_entity_poly.pdbx_strand_id
1 'polypeptide(L)'
;MTLETLGLYVLFGGFALTALAETVWPKYCWSPRERWRHLLRNLVLWASFIVVVSLLANWVLAPMTAATRLYRLGLLNLWSTPYWLAWVVGFLFADFSDYVLHRGSHRFRPLWLLHAVHHSDTRLDVSTSLRQHPLFFAATLSIRVLLLLALGAPIEALAVRDLCGVANSHLHHAAIAWTANGIARWQRWVGWLVVTPAAHWAHHDPTPELTDSNFGQVLSCWDHLFGTFYPPELLIRDSGLDALRDERWQTVRGMLLTPWSARHIDRL
;
A
#
# COMPACT_ATOMS: atom_id res chain seq x y z
N MET A 1 22.97 10.60 -6.96
CA MET A 1 21.98 10.39 -5.87
C MET A 1 21.81 8.87 -5.68
N THR A 2 21.96 8.38 -4.46
CA THR A 2 21.77 6.95 -4.18
C THR A 2 20.27 6.61 -4.15
N LEU A 3 19.92 5.31 -4.27
CA LEU A 3 18.54 4.83 -4.16
C LEU A 3 17.96 5.14 -2.76
N GLU A 4 18.79 5.05 -1.73
CA GLU A 4 18.41 5.42 -0.35
C GLU A 4 18.03 6.90 -0.24
N THR A 5 18.87 7.79 -0.79
CA THR A 5 18.58 9.23 -0.80
C THR A 5 17.30 9.54 -1.55
N LEU A 6 17.08 8.90 -2.71
CA LEU A 6 15.85 9.03 -3.48
C LEU A 6 14.66 8.53 -2.64
N GLY A 7 14.82 7.41 -1.92
CA GLY A 7 13.79 6.87 -1.03
C GLY A 7 13.35 7.85 0.06
N LEU A 8 14.31 8.54 0.69
CA LEU A 8 13.99 9.57 1.68
C LEU A 8 13.24 10.77 1.07
N TYR A 9 13.63 11.21 -0.14
CA TYR A 9 12.91 12.29 -0.81
C TYR A 9 11.48 11.89 -1.20
N VAL A 10 11.27 10.67 -1.69
CA VAL A 10 9.93 10.19 -2.03
C VAL A 10 9.08 10.03 -0.76
N LEU A 11 9.64 9.42 0.29
CA LEU A 11 8.90 9.17 1.53
C LEU A 11 8.54 10.49 2.24
N PHE A 12 9.51 11.31 2.55
CA PHE A 12 9.28 12.53 3.35
C PHE A 12 8.89 13.74 2.49
N GLY A 13 9.56 13.94 1.36
CA GLY A 13 9.27 15.04 0.44
C GLY A 13 7.94 14.85 -0.27
N GLY A 14 7.66 13.64 -0.76
CA GLY A 14 6.37 13.28 -1.36
C GLY A 14 5.23 13.43 -0.36
N PHE A 15 5.41 12.92 0.86
CA PHE A 15 4.45 13.09 1.95
C PHE A 15 4.18 14.59 2.25
N ALA A 16 5.22 15.39 2.43
CA ALA A 16 5.10 16.80 2.75
C ALA A 16 4.41 17.59 1.62
N LEU A 17 4.76 17.31 0.37
CA LEU A 17 4.12 17.95 -0.79
C LEU A 17 2.64 17.59 -0.89
N THR A 18 2.29 16.32 -0.67
CA THR A 18 0.89 15.88 -0.68
C THR A 18 0.10 16.50 0.48
N ALA A 19 0.65 16.53 1.69
CA ALA A 19 0.03 17.18 2.86
C ALA A 19 -0.17 18.71 2.65
N LEU A 20 0.77 19.35 1.97
CA LEU A 20 0.62 20.75 1.56
C LEU A 20 -0.51 20.91 0.54
N ALA A 21 -0.58 20.05 -0.47
CA ALA A 21 -1.65 20.08 -1.48
C ALA A 21 -3.04 19.87 -0.83
N GLU A 22 -3.16 18.95 0.12
CA GLU A 22 -4.39 18.76 0.91
C GLU A 22 -4.77 19.99 1.73
N THR A 23 -3.79 20.77 2.16
CA THR A 23 -4.02 22.00 2.94
C THR A 23 -4.49 23.14 2.02
N VAL A 24 -3.99 23.19 0.78
CA VAL A 24 -4.35 24.22 -0.21
C VAL A 24 -5.68 23.89 -0.91
N TRP A 25 -5.94 22.61 -1.19
CA TRP A 25 -7.15 22.12 -1.87
C TRP A 25 -7.83 20.98 -1.07
N PRO A 26 -8.37 21.29 0.14
CA PRO A 26 -8.86 20.26 1.04
C PRO A 26 -10.16 19.63 0.54
N LYS A 27 -10.24 18.29 0.58
CA LYS A 27 -11.49 17.55 0.37
C LYS A 27 -12.41 17.62 1.61
N TYR A 28 -11.84 17.69 2.79
CA TYR A 28 -12.57 17.73 4.07
C TYR A 28 -12.31 19.01 4.85
N CYS A 29 -13.35 19.48 5.55
CA CYS A 29 -13.17 20.49 6.58
C CYS A 29 -12.70 19.81 7.87
N TRP A 30 -11.42 19.88 8.16
CA TRP A 30 -10.85 19.41 9.41
C TRP A 30 -10.68 20.56 10.40
N SER A 31 -11.00 20.35 11.67
CA SER A 31 -10.38 21.20 12.69
C SER A 31 -8.89 20.85 12.80
N PRO A 32 -7.99 21.83 13.09
CA PRO A 32 -6.56 21.56 13.24
C PRO A 32 -6.28 20.45 14.28
N ARG A 33 -7.08 20.38 15.35
CA ARG A 33 -6.95 19.38 16.40
C ARG A 33 -7.30 17.96 15.91
N GLU A 34 -8.33 17.81 15.10
CA GLU A 34 -8.74 16.50 14.52
C GLU A 34 -7.67 16.00 13.56
N ARG A 35 -7.23 16.86 12.62
CA ARG A 35 -6.18 16.52 11.65
C ARG A 35 -4.88 16.11 12.35
N TRP A 36 -4.48 16.87 13.37
CA TRP A 36 -3.27 16.54 14.13
C TRP A 36 -3.36 15.22 14.89
N ARG A 37 -4.52 14.94 15.51
CA ARG A 37 -4.75 13.64 16.17
C ARG A 37 -4.72 12.47 15.19
N HIS A 38 -5.35 12.62 14.03
CA HIS A 38 -5.36 11.62 12.98
C HIS A 38 -3.93 11.33 12.50
N LEU A 39 -3.19 12.35 12.11
CA LEU A 39 -1.79 12.24 11.72
C LEU A 39 -0.92 11.56 12.79
N LEU A 40 -1.02 11.99 14.06
CA LEU A 40 -0.22 11.41 15.14
C LEU A 40 -0.51 9.91 15.33
N ARG A 41 -1.76 9.49 15.27
CA ARG A 41 -2.13 8.08 15.38
C ARG A 41 -1.52 7.24 14.28
N ASN A 42 -1.59 7.72 13.04
CA ASN A 42 -1.01 7.04 11.89
C ASN A 42 0.53 7.02 11.95
N LEU A 43 1.17 8.11 12.39
CA LEU A 43 2.62 8.17 12.61
C LEU A 43 3.10 7.22 13.70
N VAL A 44 2.39 7.08 14.82
CA VAL A 44 2.75 6.15 15.90
C VAL A 44 2.60 4.69 15.42
N LEU A 45 1.53 4.40 14.67
CA LEU A 45 1.35 3.10 14.07
C LEU A 45 2.48 2.79 13.07
N TRP A 46 2.82 3.75 12.22
CA TRP A 46 3.94 3.63 11.28
C TRP A 46 5.30 3.46 12.00
N ALA A 47 5.54 4.17 13.10
CA ALA A 47 6.76 3.99 13.88
C ALA A 47 6.88 2.54 14.42
N SER A 48 5.77 1.95 14.90
CA SER A 48 5.76 0.55 15.33
C SER A 48 6.04 -0.42 14.17
N PHE A 49 5.51 -0.13 12.98
CA PHE A 49 5.82 -0.84 11.75
C PHE A 49 7.30 -0.76 11.39
N ILE A 50 7.93 0.42 11.41
CA ILE A 50 9.35 0.59 11.09
C ILE A 50 10.23 -0.28 12.01
N VAL A 51 9.93 -0.34 13.31
CA VAL A 51 10.68 -1.19 14.25
C VAL A 51 10.61 -2.66 13.82
N VAL A 52 9.41 -3.20 13.58
CA VAL A 52 9.21 -4.61 13.21
C VAL A 52 9.91 -4.92 11.88
N VAL A 53 9.73 -4.07 10.88
CA VAL A 53 10.32 -4.28 9.55
C VAL A 53 11.84 -4.15 9.57
N SER A 54 12.40 -3.20 10.34
CA SER A 54 13.86 -3.06 10.47
C SER A 54 14.49 -4.28 11.11
N LEU A 55 13.87 -4.84 12.17
CA LEU A 55 14.35 -6.08 12.78
C LEU A 55 14.32 -7.24 11.78
N LEU A 56 13.20 -7.41 11.09
CA LEU A 56 13.05 -8.44 10.05
C LEU A 56 14.07 -8.27 8.92
N ALA A 57 14.20 -7.06 8.39
CA ALA A 57 15.12 -6.77 7.29
C ALA A 57 16.57 -7.09 7.67
N ASN A 58 17.03 -6.62 8.82
CA ASN A 58 18.43 -6.80 9.23
C ASN A 58 18.76 -8.24 9.63
N TRP A 59 17.86 -8.91 10.36
CA TRP A 59 18.16 -10.22 10.94
C TRP A 59 17.77 -11.41 10.07
N VAL A 60 16.86 -11.23 9.12
CA VAL A 60 16.36 -12.32 8.28
C VAL A 60 16.59 -12.03 6.79
N LEU A 61 16.05 -10.93 6.26
CA LEU A 61 16.01 -10.72 4.82
C LEU A 61 17.38 -10.37 4.23
N ALA A 62 18.19 -9.56 4.91
CA ALA A 62 19.53 -9.19 4.43
C ALA A 62 20.49 -10.39 4.35
N PRO A 63 20.60 -11.27 5.38
CA PRO A 63 21.39 -12.50 5.29
C PRO A 63 20.92 -13.42 4.14
N MET A 64 19.60 -13.58 3.97
CA MET A 64 19.05 -14.40 2.87
C MET A 64 19.40 -13.81 1.50
N THR A 65 19.26 -12.50 1.34
CA THR A 65 19.63 -11.80 0.11
C THR A 65 21.11 -11.97 -0.20
N ALA A 66 21.99 -11.83 0.81
CA ALA A 66 23.43 -12.03 0.66
C ALA A 66 23.75 -13.47 0.24
N ALA A 67 23.14 -14.48 0.86
CA ALA A 67 23.31 -15.89 0.50
C ALA A 67 22.84 -16.17 -0.94
N THR A 68 21.68 -15.64 -1.34
CA THR A 68 21.15 -15.80 -2.70
C THR A 68 22.09 -15.24 -3.75
N ARG A 69 22.67 -14.06 -3.50
CA ARG A 69 23.69 -13.45 -4.38
C ARG A 69 24.97 -14.28 -4.43
N LEU A 70 25.48 -14.68 -3.26
CA LEU A 70 26.73 -15.45 -3.15
C LEU A 70 26.67 -16.77 -3.91
N TYR A 71 25.57 -17.53 -3.73
CA TYR A 71 25.39 -18.84 -4.35
C TYR A 71 24.66 -18.81 -5.68
N ARG A 72 24.33 -17.61 -6.21
CA ARG A 72 23.59 -17.40 -7.46
C ARG A 72 22.30 -18.22 -7.52
N LEU A 73 21.55 -18.25 -6.43
CA LEU A 73 20.28 -18.98 -6.34
C LEU A 73 19.17 -18.25 -7.10
N GLY A 74 18.16 -19.03 -7.53
CA GLY A 74 16.95 -18.52 -8.17
C GLY A 74 16.84 -18.88 -9.66
N LEU A 75 15.60 -18.89 -10.15
CA LEU A 75 15.26 -19.37 -11.49
C LEU A 75 15.99 -18.64 -12.62
N LEU A 76 16.07 -17.31 -12.55
CA LEU A 76 16.72 -16.52 -13.60
C LEU A 76 18.23 -16.74 -13.68
N ASN A 77 18.84 -17.28 -12.62
CA ASN A 77 20.27 -17.60 -12.59
C ASN A 77 20.57 -18.97 -13.21
N LEU A 78 19.55 -19.79 -13.51
CA LEU A 78 19.74 -21.06 -14.23
C LEU A 78 20.04 -20.84 -15.72
N TRP A 79 19.72 -19.67 -16.24
CA TRP A 79 19.99 -19.24 -17.60
C TRP A 79 20.89 -18.00 -17.57
N SER A 80 21.55 -17.71 -18.66
CA SER A 80 22.34 -16.48 -18.82
C SER A 80 21.43 -15.27 -19.05
N THR A 81 20.49 -15.04 -18.14
CA THR A 81 19.51 -13.95 -18.25
C THR A 81 20.23 -12.60 -18.16
N PRO A 82 20.12 -11.71 -19.18
CA PRO A 82 20.69 -10.37 -19.09
C PRO A 82 20.18 -9.59 -17.88
N TYR A 83 21.04 -8.83 -17.21
CA TYR A 83 20.70 -8.11 -15.98
C TYR A 83 19.48 -7.19 -16.14
N TRP A 84 19.39 -6.46 -17.27
CA TRP A 84 18.24 -5.58 -17.53
C TRP A 84 16.92 -6.35 -17.61
N LEU A 85 16.94 -7.54 -18.22
CA LEU A 85 15.75 -8.39 -18.32
C LEU A 85 15.36 -8.96 -16.94
N ALA A 86 16.35 -9.45 -16.18
CA ALA A 86 16.13 -9.90 -14.81
C ALA A 86 15.55 -8.78 -13.92
N TRP A 87 15.99 -7.54 -14.15
CA TRP A 87 15.49 -6.37 -13.46
C TRP A 87 14.03 -6.05 -13.82
N VAL A 88 13.68 -6.02 -15.11
CA VAL A 88 12.31 -5.77 -15.58
C VAL A 88 11.35 -6.85 -15.09
N VAL A 89 11.75 -8.13 -15.25
CA VAL A 89 10.96 -9.27 -14.76
C VAL A 89 10.80 -9.19 -13.24
N GLY A 90 11.86 -8.83 -12.50
CA GLY A 90 11.83 -8.65 -11.05
C GLY A 90 10.85 -7.57 -10.61
N PHE A 91 10.86 -6.41 -11.29
CA PHE A 91 9.93 -5.31 -11.00
C PHE A 91 8.48 -5.73 -11.23
N LEU A 92 8.16 -6.30 -12.39
CA LEU A 92 6.81 -6.74 -12.73
C LEU A 92 6.33 -7.86 -11.81
N PHE A 93 7.22 -8.80 -11.47
CA PHE A 93 6.90 -9.90 -10.56
C PHE A 93 6.66 -9.41 -9.12
N ALA A 94 7.45 -8.43 -8.64
CA ALA A 94 7.24 -7.81 -7.34
C ALA A 94 5.91 -7.07 -7.27
N ASP A 95 5.53 -6.34 -8.33
CA ASP A 95 4.25 -5.63 -8.40
C ASP A 95 3.07 -6.59 -8.50
N PHE A 96 3.19 -7.64 -9.31
CA PHE A 96 2.21 -8.73 -9.39
C PHE A 96 2.03 -9.45 -8.05
N SER A 97 3.14 -9.75 -7.36
CA SER A 97 3.11 -10.39 -6.04
C SER A 97 2.35 -9.56 -5.02
N ASP A 98 2.54 -8.24 -5.06
CA ASP A 98 1.81 -7.32 -4.18
C ASP A 98 0.31 -7.30 -4.49
N TYR A 99 -0.07 -7.25 -5.78
CA TYR A 99 -1.46 -7.41 -6.22
C TYR A 99 -2.09 -8.71 -5.68
N VAL A 100 -1.39 -9.84 -5.81
CA VAL A 100 -1.90 -11.15 -5.34
C VAL A 100 -2.05 -11.16 -3.82
N LEU A 101 -1.08 -10.63 -3.09
CA LEU A 101 -1.11 -10.56 -1.63
C LEU A 101 -2.19 -9.61 -1.14
N HIS A 102 -2.39 -8.46 -1.80
CA HIS A 102 -3.44 -7.51 -1.49
C HIS A 102 -4.83 -8.11 -1.73
N ARG A 103 -5.06 -8.69 -2.91
CA ARG A 103 -6.30 -9.44 -3.20
C ARG A 103 -6.51 -10.60 -2.23
N GLY A 104 -5.45 -11.33 -1.89
CA GLY A 104 -5.47 -12.40 -0.89
C GLY A 104 -5.85 -11.89 0.50
N SER A 105 -5.41 -10.71 0.88
CA SER A 105 -5.76 -10.12 2.17
C SER A 105 -7.25 -9.82 2.32
N HIS A 106 -7.96 -9.55 1.24
CA HIS A 106 -9.42 -9.39 1.23
C HIS A 106 -10.18 -10.73 1.24
N ARG A 107 -9.52 -11.84 0.84
CA ARG A 107 -10.13 -13.18 0.77
C ARG A 107 -9.86 -14.05 1.99
N PHE A 108 -8.69 -13.91 2.60
CA PHE A 108 -8.26 -14.73 3.74
C PHE A 108 -8.44 -13.96 5.04
N ARG A 109 -9.41 -14.37 5.84
CA ARG A 109 -9.79 -13.67 7.06
C ARG A 109 -8.64 -13.29 7.99
N PRO A 110 -7.63 -14.13 8.29
CA PRO A 110 -6.51 -13.71 9.13
C PRO A 110 -5.72 -12.54 8.55
N LEU A 111 -5.55 -12.49 7.24
CA LEU A 111 -4.88 -11.38 6.55
C LEU A 111 -5.79 -10.14 6.50
N TRP A 112 -7.09 -10.35 6.27
CA TRP A 112 -8.08 -9.28 6.30
C TRP A 112 -8.11 -8.56 7.66
N LEU A 113 -8.11 -9.29 8.77
CA LEU A 113 -8.11 -8.68 10.11
C LEU A 113 -6.90 -7.79 10.37
N LEU A 114 -5.75 -8.08 9.75
CA LEU A 114 -4.57 -7.23 9.79
C LEU A 114 -4.72 -6.03 8.83
N HIS A 115 -5.24 -6.27 7.62
CA HIS A 115 -5.41 -5.26 6.57
C HIS A 115 -6.60 -4.33 6.83
N ALA A 116 -7.62 -4.79 7.53
CA ALA A 116 -8.78 -3.99 7.95
C ALA A 116 -8.40 -2.75 8.79
N VAL A 117 -7.23 -2.75 9.43
CA VAL A 117 -6.68 -1.57 10.10
C VAL A 117 -6.47 -0.42 9.10
N HIS A 118 -6.00 -0.74 7.90
CA HIS A 118 -5.85 0.22 6.81
C HIS A 118 -7.20 0.71 6.31
N HIS A 119 -8.13 -0.20 6.04
CA HIS A 119 -9.48 0.10 5.61
C HIS A 119 -10.38 0.74 6.68
N SER A 120 -9.99 0.70 7.96
CA SER A 120 -10.78 1.30 9.04
C SER A 120 -10.69 2.83 9.11
N ASP A 121 -9.88 3.46 8.26
CA ASP A 121 -9.76 4.90 8.25
C ASP A 121 -11.03 5.57 7.71
N THR A 122 -11.68 6.33 8.57
CA THR A 122 -12.97 6.99 8.25
C THR A 122 -12.81 8.29 7.48
N ARG A 123 -11.59 8.78 7.32
CA ARG A 123 -11.27 9.99 6.55
C ARG A 123 -9.87 9.85 5.95
N LEU A 124 -9.82 9.34 4.73
CA LEU A 124 -8.54 9.18 4.03
C LEU A 124 -7.82 10.51 3.88
N ASP A 125 -6.54 10.55 4.22
CA ASP A 125 -5.60 11.59 3.87
C ASP A 125 -4.22 10.98 3.60
N VAL A 126 -3.23 11.78 3.26
CA VAL A 126 -1.88 11.28 2.99
C VAL A 126 -1.33 10.42 4.13
N SER A 127 -1.71 10.67 5.39
CA SER A 127 -1.25 9.88 6.53
C SER A 127 -1.87 8.48 6.59
N THR A 128 -2.97 8.24 5.87
CA THR A 128 -3.55 6.89 5.71
C THR A 128 -2.59 5.95 5.01
N SER A 129 -1.70 6.46 4.14
CA SER A 129 -0.62 5.67 3.54
C SER A 129 0.32 5.02 4.57
N LEU A 130 0.40 5.60 5.77
CA LEU A 130 1.20 5.12 6.91
C LEU A 130 0.40 4.19 7.85
N ARG A 131 -0.93 4.09 7.67
CA ARG A 131 -1.84 3.33 8.52
C ARG A 131 -1.83 1.85 8.15
N GLN A 132 -0.78 1.14 8.55
CA GLN A 132 -0.60 -0.28 8.29
C GLN A 132 -0.37 -1.04 9.60
N HIS A 133 -1.01 -2.20 9.74
CA HIS A 133 -0.70 -3.07 10.88
C HIS A 133 0.72 -3.65 10.71
N PRO A 134 1.61 -3.55 11.72
CA PRO A 134 3.00 -3.97 11.60
C PRO A 134 3.18 -5.41 11.12
N LEU A 135 2.36 -6.34 11.62
CA LEU A 135 2.42 -7.76 11.22
C LEU A 135 1.95 -8.00 9.78
N PHE A 136 0.99 -7.20 9.28
CA PHE A 136 0.54 -7.32 7.90
C PHE A 136 1.69 -7.04 6.94
N PHE A 137 2.33 -5.90 7.14
CA PHE A 137 3.41 -5.49 6.25
C PHE A 137 4.64 -6.37 6.39
N ALA A 138 4.98 -6.79 7.62
CA ALA A 138 6.09 -7.72 7.84
C ALA A 138 5.86 -9.04 7.10
N ALA A 139 4.64 -9.59 7.14
CA ALA A 139 4.30 -10.81 6.43
C ALA A 139 4.35 -10.62 4.90
N THR A 140 3.72 -9.59 4.37
CA THR A 140 3.68 -9.34 2.91
C THR A 140 5.06 -9.00 2.34
N LEU A 141 5.86 -8.18 3.04
CA LEU A 141 7.24 -7.90 2.65
C LEU A 141 8.09 -9.16 2.64
N SER A 142 7.98 -10.01 3.69
CA SER A 142 8.73 -11.27 3.74
C SER A 142 8.40 -12.16 2.56
N ILE A 143 7.11 -12.35 2.27
CA ILE A 143 6.68 -13.19 1.14
C ILE A 143 7.21 -12.61 -0.17
N ARG A 144 7.09 -11.30 -0.40
CA ARG A 144 7.59 -10.66 -1.65
C ARG A 144 9.10 -10.81 -1.82
N VAL A 145 9.87 -10.60 -0.74
CA VAL A 145 11.32 -10.81 -0.77
C VAL A 145 11.65 -12.27 -1.09
N LEU A 146 11.04 -13.22 -0.39
CA LEU A 146 11.28 -14.65 -0.62
C LEU A 146 10.94 -15.07 -2.05
N LEU A 147 9.82 -14.61 -2.60
CA LEU A 147 9.43 -14.87 -3.99
C LEU A 147 10.44 -14.27 -4.98
N LEU A 148 10.91 -13.04 -4.72
CA LEU A 148 11.91 -12.40 -5.58
C LEU A 148 13.28 -13.12 -5.52
N LEU A 149 13.69 -13.58 -4.34
CA LEU A 149 14.92 -14.38 -4.17
C LEU A 149 14.79 -15.74 -4.86
N ALA A 150 13.63 -16.41 -4.76
CA ALA A 150 13.36 -17.65 -5.49
C ALA A 150 13.36 -17.45 -7.01
N LEU A 151 12.90 -16.30 -7.48
CA LEU A 151 13.01 -15.92 -8.89
C LEU A 151 14.48 -15.64 -9.29
N GLY A 152 15.33 -15.20 -8.38
CA GLY A 152 16.71 -14.79 -8.68
C GLY A 152 16.82 -13.42 -9.31
N ALA A 153 15.82 -12.57 -9.12
CA ALA A 153 15.84 -11.20 -9.63
C ALA A 153 16.64 -10.27 -8.69
N PRO A 154 17.18 -9.16 -9.23
CA PRO A 154 17.87 -8.16 -8.41
C PRO A 154 16.93 -7.54 -7.36
N ILE A 155 17.39 -7.45 -6.10
CA ILE A 155 16.59 -6.85 -5.00
C ILE A 155 16.30 -5.37 -5.25
N GLU A 156 17.13 -4.71 -6.04
CA GLU A 156 16.95 -3.32 -6.47
C GLU A 156 15.66 -3.13 -7.27
N ALA A 157 15.20 -4.16 -7.98
CA ALA A 157 13.92 -4.13 -8.70
C ALA A 157 12.73 -4.01 -7.73
N LEU A 158 12.77 -4.76 -6.61
CA LEU A 158 11.78 -4.62 -5.53
C LEU A 158 11.85 -3.23 -4.88
N ALA A 159 13.07 -2.77 -4.58
CA ALA A 159 13.26 -1.46 -3.93
C ALA A 159 12.71 -0.31 -4.78
N VAL A 160 12.95 -0.32 -6.10
CA VAL A 160 12.39 0.69 -7.01
C VAL A 160 10.87 0.55 -7.13
N ARG A 161 10.35 -0.68 -7.23
CA ARG A 161 8.91 -0.92 -7.24
C ARG A 161 8.25 -0.39 -5.96
N ASP A 162 8.82 -0.66 -4.79
CA ASP A 162 8.28 -0.18 -3.52
C ASP A 162 8.36 1.34 -3.39
N LEU A 163 9.40 1.96 -3.95
CA LEU A 163 9.49 3.40 -4.04
C LEU A 163 8.36 4.00 -4.91
N CYS A 164 8.07 3.40 -6.07
CA CYS A 164 6.90 3.77 -6.88
C CYS A 164 5.59 3.55 -6.10
N GLY A 165 5.48 2.45 -5.34
CA GLY A 165 4.35 2.16 -4.47
C GLY A 165 4.12 3.21 -3.39
N VAL A 166 5.19 3.67 -2.72
CA VAL A 166 5.13 4.75 -1.72
C VAL A 166 4.67 6.05 -2.35
N ALA A 167 5.26 6.45 -3.48
CA ALA A 167 4.88 7.68 -4.20
C ALA A 167 3.40 7.64 -4.61
N ASN A 168 2.96 6.50 -5.16
CA ASN A 168 1.58 6.30 -5.57
C ASN A 168 0.63 6.28 -4.37
N SER A 169 1.03 5.64 -3.26
CA SER A 169 0.25 5.56 -2.02
C SER A 169 -0.02 6.95 -1.43
N HIS A 170 0.95 7.87 -1.46
CA HIS A 170 0.70 9.25 -1.04
C HIS A 170 -0.37 9.94 -1.88
N LEU A 171 -0.39 9.71 -3.19
CA LEU A 171 -1.40 10.28 -4.10
C LEU A 171 -2.76 9.58 -3.98
N HIS A 172 -2.77 8.25 -3.81
CA HIS A 172 -4.00 7.46 -3.70
C HIS A 172 -4.85 7.85 -2.50
N HIS A 173 -4.21 8.12 -1.36
CA HIS A 173 -4.92 8.46 -0.13
C HIS A 173 -5.18 9.95 0.01
N ALA A 174 -4.58 10.79 -0.86
CA ALA A 174 -4.64 12.23 -0.74
C ALA A 174 -6.07 12.78 -0.66
N ALA A 175 -6.36 13.51 0.40
CA ALA A 175 -7.61 14.23 0.61
C ALA A 175 -7.67 15.55 -0.16
N ILE A 176 -7.34 15.50 -1.44
CA ILE A 176 -7.37 16.66 -2.34
C ILE A 176 -8.76 16.76 -2.99
N ALA A 177 -9.30 17.97 -3.09
CA ALA A 177 -10.55 18.26 -3.78
C ALA A 177 -10.33 18.21 -5.31
N TRP A 178 -10.22 17.00 -5.86
CA TRP A 178 -10.09 16.79 -7.29
C TRP A 178 -11.34 17.25 -8.05
N THR A 179 -11.16 17.92 -9.18
CA THR A 179 -12.30 18.19 -10.06
C THR A 179 -12.73 16.91 -10.78
N ALA A 180 -14.04 16.72 -10.97
CA ALA A 180 -14.58 15.57 -11.69
C ALA A 180 -13.94 15.39 -13.07
N ASN A 181 -13.76 16.47 -13.82
CA ASN A 181 -13.10 16.45 -15.13
C ASN A 181 -11.62 16.09 -15.04
N GLY A 182 -10.91 16.50 -13.99
CA GLY A 182 -9.50 16.15 -13.74
C GLY A 182 -9.34 14.66 -13.49
N ILE A 183 -10.17 14.09 -12.59
CA ILE A 183 -10.18 12.66 -12.27
C ILE A 183 -10.53 11.84 -13.53
N ALA A 184 -11.61 12.18 -14.25
CA ALA A 184 -12.01 11.46 -15.44
C ALA A 184 -10.95 11.48 -16.54
N ARG A 185 -10.22 12.60 -16.68
CA ARG A 185 -9.11 12.72 -17.62
C ARG A 185 -7.94 11.84 -17.21
N TRP A 186 -7.53 11.88 -15.93
CA TRP A 186 -6.47 11.03 -15.42
C TRP A 186 -6.82 9.55 -15.59
N GLN A 187 -8.02 9.13 -15.16
CA GLN A 187 -8.47 7.75 -15.32
C GLN A 187 -8.43 7.28 -16.78
N ARG A 188 -8.86 8.13 -17.72
CA ARG A 188 -8.88 7.78 -19.15
C ARG A 188 -7.49 7.58 -19.74
N TRP A 189 -6.53 8.44 -19.36
CA TRP A 189 -5.21 8.43 -19.98
C TRP A 189 -4.22 7.46 -19.34
N VAL A 190 -4.25 7.30 -18.04
CA VAL A 190 -3.26 6.51 -17.32
C VAL A 190 -3.85 5.37 -16.49
N GLY A 191 -5.16 5.34 -16.27
CA GLY A 191 -5.83 4.36 -15.40
C GLY A 191 -5.75 2.91 -15.90
N TRP A 192 -5.36 2.69 -17.15
CA TRP A 192 -5.05 1.36 -17.68
C TRP A 192 -3.70 0.83 -17.23
N LEU A 193 -2.77 1.71 -16.97
CA LEU A 193 -1.40 1.33 -16.62
C LEU A 193 -1.10 1.55 -15.15
N VAL A 194 -1.54 2.68 -14.60
CA VAL A 194 -1.22 3.10 -13.22
C VAL A 194 -2.51 3.24 -12.43
N VAL A 195 -2.49 2.74 -11.19
CA VAL A 195 -3.61 2.90 -10.27
C VAL A 195 -3.82 4.38 -9.97
N THR A 196 -5.03 4.85 -10.17
CA THR A 196 -5.37 6.27 -9.96
C THR A 196 -5.93 6.50 -8.55
N PRO A 197 -5.90 7.73 -8.04
CA PRO A 197 -6.55 8.06 -6.76
C PRO A 197 -8.02 7.63 -6.72
N ALA A 198 -8.77 7.83 -7.81
CA ALA A 198 -10.18 7.46 -7.86
C ALA A 198 -10.40 5.95 -7.74
N ALA A 199 -9.58 5.13 -8.41
CA ALA A 199 -9.66 3.67 -8.31
C ALA A 199 -9.35 3.19 -6.88
N HIS A 200 -8.33 3.76 -6.24
CA HIS A 200 -7.97 3.39 -4.87
C HIS A 200 -8.98 3.90 -3.83
N TRP A 201 -9.57 5.07 -4.04
CA TRP A 201 -10.65 5.54 -3.18
C TRP A 201 -11.91 4.64 -3.28
N ALA A 202 -12.23 4.11 -4.47
CA ALA A 202 -13.28 3.11 -4.61
C ALA A 202 -12.98 1.87 -3.78
N HIS A 203 -11.73 1.41 -3.79
CA HIS A 203 -11.26 0.29 -2.99
C HIS A 203 -11.40 0.52 -1.47
N HIS A 204 -11.35 1.77 -0.99
CA HIS A 204 -11.56 2.13 0.42
C HIS A 204 -13.03 2.38 0.79
N ASP A 205 -13.96 2.33 -0.16
CA ASP A 205 -15.39 2.45 0.12
C ASP A 205 -15.88 1.21 0.89
N PRO A 206 -16.75 1.36 1.92
CA PRO A 206 -17.23 0.22 2.70
C PRO A 206 -18.17 -0.72 1.94
N THR A 207 -18.63 -0.34 0.74
CA THR A 207 -19.48 -1.18 -0.11
C THR A 207 -18.68 -2.38 -0.60
N PRO A 208 -19.12 -3.64 -0.37
CA PRO A 208 -18.32 -4.83 -0.68
C PRO A 208 -17.84 -4.92 -2.13
N GLU A 209 -18.67 -4.54 -3.11
CA GLU A 209 -18.33 -4.58 -4.52
C GLU A 209 -17.19 -3.62 -4.88
N LEU A 210 -17.05 -2.53 -4.12
CA LEU A 210 -16.02 -1.52 -4.27
C LEU A 210 -14.77 -1.91 -3.48
N THR A 211 -14.91 -2.27 -2.20
CA THR A 211 -13.80 -2.72 -1.35
C THR A 211 -13.09 -3.93 -1.93
N ASP A 212 -13.82 -4.87 -2.54
CA ASP A 212 -13.27 -6.08 -3.16
C ASP A 212 -12.86 -5.88 -4.63
N SER A 213 -12.39 -4.69 -4.98
CA SER A 213 -11.93 -4.32 -6.33
C SER A 213 -10.65 -3.48 -6.29
N ASN A 214 -10.04 -3.22 -7.44
CA ASN A 214 -8.91 -2.28 -7.62
C ASN A 214 -7.73 -2.55 -6.65
N PHE A 215 -7.26 -3.79 -6.62
CA PHE A 215 -6.20 -4.24 -5.70
C PHE A 215 -4.78 -3.82 -6.09
N GLY A 216 -4.58 -3.29 -7.30
CA GLY A 216 -3.28 -2.81 -7.75
C GLY A 216 -2.71 -1.72 -6.85
N GLN A 217 -1.38 -1.68 -6.72
CA GLN A 217 -0.67 -0.66 -5.94
C GLN A 217 0.06 0.34 -6.86
N VAL A 218 0.80 -0.15 -7.84
CA VAL A 218 1.47 0.67 -8.84
C VAL A 218 0.78 0.49 -10.19
N LEU A 219 0.74 -0.74 -10.70
CA LEU A 219 0.15 -1.05 -11.99
C LEU A 219 -1.30 -1.52 -11.84
N SER A 220 -2.22 -0.89 -12.56
CA SER A 220 -3.63 -1.27 -12.63
C SER A 220 -3.90 -2.38 -13.66
N CYS A 221 -2.92 -2.71 -14.49
CA CYS A 221 -3.07 -3.75 -15.53
C CYS A 221 -3.42 -5.12 -14.93
N TRP A 222 -3.02 -5.40 -13.69
CA TRP A 222 -3.39 -6.64 -13.00
C TRP A 222 -4.89 -6.71 -12.71
N ASP A 223 -5.50 -5.61 -12.28
CA ASP A 223 -6.94 -5.54 -12.06
C ASP A 223 -7.71 -5.76 -13.36
N HIS A 224 -7.26 -5.19 -14.46
CA HIS A 224 -7.84 -5.42 -15.79
C HIS A 224 -7.67 -6.88 -16.24
N LEU A 225 -6.48 -7.45 -16.06
CA LEU A 225 -6.15 -8.80 -16.50
C LEU A 225 -6.95 -9.87 -15.71
N PHE A 226 -7.13 -9.67 -14.42
CA PHE A 226 -7.79 -10.64 -13.53
C PHE A 226 -9.25 -10.29 -13.20
N GLY A 227 -9.84 -9.29 -13.89
CA GLY A 227 -11.26 -8.94 -13.78
C GLY A 227 -11.66 -8.36 -12.41
N THR A 228 -10.71 -7.71 -11.74
CA THR A 228 -10.95 -7.02 -10.45
C THR A 228 -10.99 -5.50 -10.60
N PHE A 229 -10.85 -4.99 -11.82
CA PHE A 229 -11.01 -3.56 -12.08
C PHE A 229 -12.49 -3.18 -11.98
N TYR A 230 -12.76 -2.24 -11.09
CA TYR A 230 -14.06 -1.57 -11.00
C TYR A 230 -13.89 -0.12 -11.45
N PRO A 231 -14.67 0.35 -12.45
CA PRO A 231 -14.60 1.75 -12.89
C PRO A 231 -14.95 2.68 -11.73
N PRO A 232 -14.04 3.56 -11.30
CA PRO A 232 -14.33 4.43 -10.17
C PRO A 232 -15.42 5.43 -10.54
N GLU A 233 -16.47 5.48 -9.71
CA GLU A 233 -17.40 6.60 -9.76
C GLU A 233 -16.68 7.87 -9.29
N LEU A 234 -16.97 9.01 -9.95
CA LEU A 234 -16.27 10.26 -9.72
C LEU A 234 -16.48 10.86 -8.31
N LEU A 235 -17.40 10.31 -7.53
CA LEU A 235 -17.80 10.80 -6.23
C LEU A 235 -17.87 9.65 -5.20
N ILE A 236 -16.73 9.14 -4.79
CA ILE A 236 -16.67 8.26 -3.64
C ILE A 236 -16.94 9.10 -2.40
N ARG A 237 -17.99 8.73 -1.67
CA ARG A 237 -18.58 9.55 -0.61
C ARG A 237 -18.05 9.20 0.75
N ASP A 238 -17.62 7.95 0.95
CA ASP A 238 -17.31 7.41 2.27
C ASP A 238 -16.03 6.58 2.27
N SER A 239 -15.48 6.39 3.45
CA SER A 239 -14.36 5.49 3.71
C SER A 239 -14.48 4.93 5.12
N GLY A 240 -13.73 3.87 5.41
CA GLY A 240 -13.77 3.20 6.69
C GLY A 240 -14.82 2.10 6.75
N LEU A 241 -14.55 1.10 7.56
CA LEU A 241 -15.43 -0.06 7.78
C LEU A 241 -16.46 0.27 8.85
N ASP A 242 -17.74 0.06 8.56
CA ASP A 242 -18.84 0.41 9.48
C ASP A 242 -18.67 -0.20 10.88
N ALA A 243 -18.19 -1.44 10.94
CA ALA A 243 -17.95 -2.13 12.20
C ALA A 243 -16.76 -1.58 13.01
N LEU A 244 -15.90 -0.76 12.40
CA LEU A 244 -14.71 -0.18 13.02
C LEU A 244 -14.74 1.35 13.11
N ARG A 245 -15.92 1.99 12.96
CA ARG A 245 -16.06 3.46 13.01
C ARG A 245 -15.92 4.04 14.42
N ASP A 246 -16.21 3.26 15.46
CA ASP A 246 -16.12 3.72 16.85
C ASP A 246 -14.71 4.21 17.18
N GLU A 247 -14.61 5.25 18.02
CA GLU A 247 -13.36 5.86 18.45
C GLU A 247 -12.36 4.85 19.04
N ARG A 248 -12.84 3.78 19.70
CA ARG A 248 -11.99 2.72 20.25
C ARG A 248 -11.11 2.06 19.19
N TRP A 249 -11.62 1.89 17.98
CA TRP A 249 -10.90 1.28 16.85
C TRP A 249 -9.96 2.27 16.15
N GLN A 250 -10.20 3.56 16.34
CA GLN A 250 -9.40 4.64 15.76
C GLN A 250 -8.20 5.03 16.63
N THR A 251 -8.04 4.44 17.83
CA THR A 251 -6.85 4.62 18.68
C THR A 251 -5.73 3.70 18.23
N VAL A 252 -4.46 4.07 18.50
CA VAL A 252 -3.29 3.20 18.21
C VAL A 252 -3.46 1.81 18.84
N ARG A 253 -3.89 1.76 20.11
CA ARG A 253 -4.18 0.49 20.79
C ARG A 253 -5.28 -0.31 20.08
N GLY A 254 -6.36 0.34 19.68
CA GLY A 254 -7.45 -0.28 18.93
C GLY A 254 -6.97 -0.88 17.62
N MET A 255 -6.22 -0.09 16.83
CA MET A 255 -5.64 -0.54 15.57
C MET A 255 -4.71 -1.75 15.74
N LEU A 256 -3.80 -1.70 16.73
CA LEU A 256 -2.89 -2.82 17.03
C LEU A 256 -3.62 -4.07 17.54
N LEU A 257 -4.76 -3.93 18.23
CA LEU A 257 -5.53 -5.06 18.74
C LEU A 257 -6.64 -5.53 17.81
N THR A 258 -6.90 -4.85 16.71
CA THR A 258 -7.97 -5.20 15.75
C THR A 258 -7.95 -6.69 15.36
N PRO A 259 -6.82 -7.33 15.01
CA PRO A 259 -6.81 -8.72 14.59
C PRO A 259 -7.37 -9.71 15.61
N TRP A 260 -7.25 -9.38 16.89
CA TRP A 260 -7.74 -10.22 18.00
C TRP A 260 -9.13 -9.79 18.50
N SER A 261 -9.37 -8.48 18.59
CA SER A 261 -10.58 -7.92 19.17
C SER A 261 -11.76 -7.91 18.20
N ALA A 262 -11.51 -7.81 16.88
CA ALA A 262 -12.53 -7.81 15.84
C ALA A 262 -12.79 -9.19 15.22
N ARG A 263 -12.11 -10.24 15.66
CA ARG A 263 -12.21 -11.60 15.08
C ARG A 263 -13.62 -12.20 15.09
N HIS A 264 -14.51 -11.72 15.96
CA HIS A 264 -15.90 -12.17 16.12
C HIS A 264 -16.90 -11.35 15.30
N ILE A 265 -16.44 -10.30 14.61
CA ILE A 265 -17.29 -9.47 13.76
C ILE A 265 -17.39 -10.16 12.39
N ASP A 266 -18.56 -10.72 12.07
CA ASP A 266 -18.76 -11.59 10.89
C ASP A 266 -18.64 -10.85 9.56
N ARG A 267 -18.88 -9.53 9.56
CA ARG A 267 -18.81 -8.66 8.39
C ARG A 267 -17.81 -7.53 8.66
N LEU A 268 -16.52 -7.87 8.61
CA LEU A 268 -15.46 -6.91 8.42
C LEU A 268 -15.08 -6.91 6.97
#